data_58d5559ab8b10bea42a0a56c98d7ad35
#
_entry.id   58d5559ab8b10bea42a0a56c98d7ad35
#
_cell.length_a   1.000
_cell.length_b   1.000
_cell.length_c   1.000
_cell.angle_alpha   90.00
_cell.angle_beta   90.00
_cell.angle_gamma   90.00
#
_symmetry.space_group_name_H-M   'P 1'
#
loop_
_entity.id
_entity.type
_entity.pdbx_description
1 polymer ?
#
loop_
_entity_poly.entity_id
_entity_poly.type
_entity_poly.pdbx_seq_one_letter_code
_entity_poly.pdbx_strand_id
1 'polypeptide(L)'
;MRTRRLGGVLEVGAMGLGCMGMTHGYVRPEEVDEPEAIATIHRALDRGVTLLDTAEVYGPFTNEVLVGKALKGRRERVVLATKFGLHGGADGSPENARRVAVASLRRLEVEVIDLYYLHRKDPKVPIEESVGGMKRLVEDGLVRFIGLSEVGPETLRRAHAVHPITALQSEYSVFERGVEERILPTCRELGIGFVPFSPLGRGFLAGAFKDERELHDGDFRHNLPRFAPENARLNEGILQVLRAVAARHEATPAQVALAWVLAQGEDVVPIPGTRRRDRLEENLDALDLVLVPEDLAELEPLASRVAGERYRPELMKTVER
;
A
#
# COMPACT_ATOMS: atom_id res chain seq x y z
N MET A 1 13.63 -1.00 -14.65
CA MET A 1 13.47 -0.66 -13.21
C MET A 1 14.42 -1.51 -12.39
N ARG A 2 15.10 -0.96 -11.37
CA ARG A 2 15.83 -1.74 -10.37
C ARG A 2 14.89 -2.63 -9.56
N THR A 3 15.39 -3.74 -9.02
CA THR A 3 14.60 -4.67 -8.20
C THR A 3 14.99 -4.56 -6.73
N ARG A 4 14.08 -4.99 -5.84
CA ARG A 4 14.25 -5.15 -4.39
C ARG A 4 13.74 -6.51 -3.97
N ARG A 5 14.08 -6.95 -2.75
CA ARG A 5 13.63 -8.24 -2.23
C ARG A 5 12.85 -8.08 -0.94
N LEU A 6 11.58 -8.42 -0.98
CA LEU A 6 10.75 -8.54 0.20
C LEU A 6 11.07 -9.85 0.93
N GLY A 7 11.32 -9.76 2.24
CA GLY A 7 11.64 -10.91 3.05
C GLY A 7 12.91 -11.68 2.59
N GLY A 8 13.78 -11.04 1.82
CA GLY A 8 14.98 -11.68 1.25
C GLY A 8 14.70 -12.72 0.14
N VAL A 9 13.45 -13.08 -0.09
CA VAL A 9 13.04 -14.20 -0.97
C VAL A 9 12.16 -13.78 -2.15
N LEU A 10 11.33 -12.74 -2.02
CA LEU A 10 10.41 -12.33 -3.06
C LEU A 10 10.93 -11.11 -3.81
N GLU A 11 11.46 -11.33 -5.00
CA GLU A 11 11.99 -10.26 -5.86
C GLU A 11 10.84 -9.50 -6.54
N VAL A 12 10.87 -8.18 -6.45
CA VAL A 12 9.89 -7.25 -7.04
C VAL A 12 10.58 -6.01 -7.60
N GLY A 13 9.91 -5.26 -8.47
CA GLY A 13 10.36 -3.92 -8.83
C GLY A 13 10.46 -3.02 -7.60
N ALA A 14 11.38 -2.05 -7.60
CA ALA A 14 11.60 -1.15 -6.46
C ALA A 14 10.38 -0.30 -6.11
N MET A 15 9.38 -0.24 -6.98
CA MET A 15 8.06 0.35 -6.77
C MET A 15 7.00 -0.60 -7.32
N GLY A 16 5.92 -0.82 -6.56
CA GLY A 16 4.74 -1.56 -6.98
C GLY A 16 3.60 -0.62 -7.39
N LEU A 17 2.44 -1.17 -7.73
CA LEU A 17 1.23 -0.43 -8.08
C LEU A 17 0.08 -0.85 -7.17
N GLY A 18 -0.47 0.09 -6.39
CA GLY A 18 -1.72 -0.07 -5.66
C GLY A 18 -2.92 0.07 -6.59
N CYS A 19 -3.78 -0.94 -6.63
CA CYS A 19 -4.92 -0.98 -7.55
C CYS A 19 -6.23 -0.46 -6.94
N MET A 20 -6.30 -0.18 -5.61
CA MET A 20 -7.53 0.21 -4.92
C MET A 20 -8.29 1.34 -5.62
N GLY A 21 -7.60 2.43 -5.97
CA GLY A 21 -8.21 3.62 -6.56
C GLY A 21 -8.75 3.44 -7.98
N MET A 22 -8.60 2.26 -8.58
CA MET A 22 -9.15 1.95 -9.90
C MET A 22 -10.67 1.68 -9.85
N THR A 23 -11.18 1.19 -8.71
CA THR A 23 -12.60 0.84 -8.54
C THR A 23 -13.20 1.27 -7.20
N HIS A 24 -12.39 1.81 -6.27
CA HIS A 24 -12.83 1.99 -4.89
C HIS A 24 -12.18 3.20 -4.21
N GLY A 25 -12.93 3.80 -3.30
CA GLY A 25 -12.44 4.77 -2.30
C GLY A 25 -12.25 6.21 -2.80
N TYR A 26 -11.77 6.42 -4.02
CA TYR A 26 -11.41 7.71 -4.59
C TYR A 26 -12.07 8.00 -5.94
N VAL A 27 -12.99 7.14 -6.34
CA VAL A 27 -13.69 7.21 -7.62
C VAL A 27 -15.14 6.84 -7.41
N ARG A 28 -16.04 7.55 -8.08
CA ARG A 28 -17.46 7.17 -8.12
C ARG A 28 -17.62 5.92 -8.99
N PRO A 29 -18.55 5.02 -8.67
CA PRO A 29 -18.75 3.80 -9.46
C PRO A 29 -18.99 4.07 -10.95
N GLU A 30 -19.72 5.14 -11.29
CA GLU A 30 -20.01 5.58 -12.65
C GLU A 30 -18.82 6.21 -13.39
N GLU A 31 -17.77 6.59 -12.67
CA GLU A 31 -16.53 7.18 -13.21
C GLU A 31 -15.42 6.16 -13.39
N VAL A 32 -15.69 4.88 -13.10
CA VAL A 32 -14.70 3.82 -13.28
C VAL A 32 -14.45 3.61 -14.78
N ASP A 33 -13.25 3.97 -15.21
CA ASP A 33 -12.76 3.73 -16.57
C ASP A 33 -11.92 2.44 -16.57
N GLU A 34 -12.60 1.30 -16.77
CA GLU A 34 -11.94 -0.02 -16.80
C GLU A 34 -10.88 -0.12 -17.91
N PRO A 35 -11.13 0.33 -19.15
CA PRO A 35 -10.10 0.36 -20.21
C PRO A 35 -8.84 1.12 -19.81
N GLU A 36 -8.97 2.33 -19.24
CA GLU A 36 -7.80 3.14 -18.82
C GLU A 36 -7.09 2.50 -17.61
N ALA A 37 -7.83 1.90 -16.67
CA ALA A 37 -7.24 1.18 -15.54
C ALA A 37 -6.42 -0.04 -16.01
N ILE A 38 -6.94 -0.84 -16.94
CA ILE A 38 -6.22 -1.96 -17.56
C ILE A 38 -4.99 -1.46 -18.33
N ALA A 39 -5.13 -0.38 -19.12
CA ALA A 39 -4.02 0.22 -19.84
C ALA A 39 -2.93 0.74 -18.89
N THR A 40 -3.32 1.28 -17.72
CA THR A 40 -2.41 1.72 -16.67
C THR A 40 -1.63 0.54 -16.08
N ILE A 41 -2.30 -0.58 -15.79
CA ILE A 41 -1.62 -1.81 -15.33
C ILE A 41 -0.65 -2.31 -16.39
N HIS A 42 -1.07 -2.41 -17.64
CA HIS A 42 -0.19 -2.85 -18.74
C HIS A 42 1.03 -1.93 -18.88
N ARG A 43 0.81 -0.62 -18.81
CA ARG A 43 1.91 0.35 -18.86
C ARG A 43 2.87 0.21 -17.68
N ALA A 44 2.37 -0.05 -16.47
CA ALA A 44 3.19 -0.32 -15.30
C ALA A 44 4.10 -1.54 -15.52
N LEU A 45 3.54 -2.66 -16.04
CA LEU A 45 4.31 -3.86 -16.36
C LEU A 45 5.37 -3.58 -17.44
N ASP A 46 5.07 -2.77 -18.44
CA ASP A 46 6.02 -2.42 -19.51
C ASP A 46 7.14 -1.50 -19.01
N ARG A 47 6.92 -0.74 -17.92
CA ARG A 47 7.93 0.05 -17.20
C ARG A 47 8.69 -0.77 -16.13
N GLY A 48 8.39 -2.07 -15.96
CA GLY A 48 9.07 -2.99 -15.05
C GLY A 48 8.51 -3.01 -13.63
N VAL A 49 7.32 -2.45 -13.39
CA VAL A 49 6.56 -2.73 -12.16
C VAL A 49 6.14 -4.19 -12.19
N THR A 50 6.47 -4.95 -11.17
CA THR A 50 6.06 -6.36 -11.06
C THR A 50 5.04 -6.58 -9.95
N LEU A 51 5.10 -5.83 -8.84
CA LEU A 51 4.17 -5.97 -7.72
C LEU A 51 2.87 -5.22 -8.00
N LEU A 52 1.75 -5.96 -8.11
CA LEU A 52 0.40 -5.43 -8.16
C LEU A 52 -0.33 -5.75 -6.85
N ASP A 53 -0.89 -4.74 -6.20
CA ASP A 53 -1.57 -4.89 -4.90
C ASP A 53 -3.07 -4.60 -5.02
N THR A 54 -3.89 -5.59 -4.67
CA THR A 54 -5.34 -5.52 -4.60
C THR A 54 -5.87 -6.06 -3.27
N ALA A 55 -7.17 -6.20 -3.10
CA ALA A 55 -7.83 -6.86 -1.95
C ALA A 55 -9.28 -7.24 -2.28
N GLU A 56 -9.83 -8.26 -1.58
CA GLU A 56 -11.22 -8.66 -1.73
C GLU A 56 -12.21 -7.52 -1.48
N VAL A 57 -11.91 -6.66 -0.49
CA VAL A 57 -12.81 -5.58 -0.07
C VAL A 57 -12.86 -4.41 -1.06
N TYR A 58 -11.94 -4.35 -2.03
CA TYR A 58 -11.91 -3.25 -2.97
C TYR A 58 -13.02 -3.36 -4.02
N GLY A 59 -13.91 -2.38 -4.02
CA GLY A 59 -14.97 -2.22 -4.97
C GLY A 59 -16.31 -2.95 -4.78
N PRO A 60 -16.71 -3.58 -3.64
CA PRO A 60 -16.11 -4.81 -3.14
C PRO A 60 -16.07 -5.89 -4.24
N PHE A 61 -15.02 -6.67 -4.25
CA PHE A 61 -14.69 -7.75 -5.20
C PHE A 61 -14.40 -7.33 -6.65
N THR A 62 -14.89 -6.18 -7.12
CA THR A 62 -14.77 -5.75 -8.52
C THR A 62 -13.33 -5.40 -8.91
N ASN A 63 -12.49 -4.99 -7.94
CA ASN A 63 -11.09 -4.68 -8.18
C ASN A 63 -10.30 -5.92 -8.58
N GLU A 64 -10.47 -7.05 -7.90
CA GLU A 64 -9.81 -8.30 -8.27
C GLU A 64 -10.25 -8.78 -9.66
N VAL A 65 -11.52 -8.59 -10.04
CA VAL A 65 -12.00 -8.91 -11.40
C VAL A 65 -11.30 -8.04 -12.45
N LEU A 66 -11.16 -6.74 -12.19
CA LEU A 66 -10.46 -5.81 -13.09
C LEU A 66 -8.99 -6.21 -13.24
N VAL A 67 -8.30 -6.48 -12.11
CA VAL A 67 -6.90 -6.92 -12.13
C VAL A 67 -6.77 -8.25 -12.89
N GLY A 68 -7.65 -9.23 -12.65
CA GLY A 68 -7.68 -10.50 -13.37
C GLY A 68 -7.75 -10.31 -14.89
N LYS A 69 -8.63 -9.43 -15.37
CA LYS A 69 -8.71 -9.07 -16.80
C LYS A 69 -7.38 -8.51 -17.33
N ALA A 70 -6.72 -7.66 -16.56
CA ALA A 70 -5.43 -7.07 -16.94
C ALA A 70 -4.29 -8.10 -16.97
N LEU A 71 -4.39 -9.20 -16.20
CA LEU A 71 -3.39 -10.24 -16.13
C LEU A 71 -3.44 -11.25 -17.28
N LYS A 72 -4.49 -11.28 -18.10
CA LYS A 72 -4.62 -12.23 -19.21
C LYS A 72 -3.43 -12.14 -20.16
N GLY A 73 -2.70 -13.26 -20.30
CA GLY A 73 -1.48 -13.34 -21.11
C GLY A 73 -0.25 -12.61 -20.53
N ARG A 74 -0.31 -12.15 -19.27
CA ARG A 74 0.78 -11.40 -18.61
C ARG A 74 1.09 -11.89 -17.20
N ARG A 75 0.46 -12.96 -16.73
CA ARG A 75 0.54 -13.45 -15.34
C ARG A 75 1.97 -13.69 -14.86
N GLU A 76 2.83 -14.22 -15.72
CA GLU A 76 4.22 -14.54 -15.39
C GLU A 76 5.10 -13.30 -15.11
N ARG A 77 4.65 -12.13 -15.52
CA ARG A 77 5.35 -10.85 -15.29
C ARG A 77 5.01 -10.21 -13.95
N VAL A 78 4.12 -10.83 -13.18
CA VAL A 78 3.48 -10.19 -12.03
C VAL A 78 3.73 -10.98 -10.75
N VAL A 79 4.10 -10.26 -9.70
CA VAL A 79 3.95 -10.65 -8.31
C VAL A 79 2.60 -10.10 -7.84
N LEU A 80 1.61 -10.98 -7.73
CA LEU A 80 0.23 -10.63 -7.40
C LEU A 80 0.00 -10.68 -5.91
N ALA A 81 -0.34 -9.54 -5.31
CA ALA A 81 -0.71 -9.43 -3.90
C ALA A 81 -2.21 -9.17 -3.76
N THR A 82 -2.87 -9.92 -2.88
CA THR A 82 -4.25 -9.63 -2.44
C THR A 82 -4.41 -9.89 -0.95
N LYS A 83 -5.57 -9.52 -0.38
CA LYS A 83 -5.79 -9.48 1.07
C LYS A 83 -7.17 -10.02 1.45
N PHE A 84 -7.27 -10.59 2.67
CA PHE A 84 -8.52 -11.06 3.27
C PHE A 84 -8.74 -10.48 4.66
N GLY A 85 -9.94 -10.68 5.18
CA GLY A 85 -10.22 -10.46 6.60
C GLY A 85 -10.64 -9.04 6.95
N LEU A 86 -11.20 -8.27 6.00
CA LEU A 86 -11.75 -6.94 6.27
C LEU A 86 -13.18 -6.74 5.71
N HIS A 87 -13.66 -7.60 4.83
CA HIS A 87 -15.00 -7.46 4.26
C HIS A 87 -16.09 -7.85 5.27
N GLY A 88 -16.96 -6.90 5.61
CA GLY A 88 -18.02 -7.11 6.62
C GLY A 88 -17.54 -7.04 8.07
N GLY A 89 -16.31 -6.60 8.30
CA GLY A 89 -15.63 -6.54 9.59
C GLY A 89 -14.36 -7.38 9.60
N ALA A 90 -13.61 -7.32 10.71
CA ALA A 90 -12.42 -8.13 10.86
C ALA A 90 -12.79 -9.61 11.05
N ASP A 91 -12.26 -10.49 10.19
CA ASP A 91 -12.37 -11.95 10.29
C ASP A 91 -11.05 -12.58 9.86
N GLY A 92 -10.18 -12.82 10.84
CA GLY A 92 -8.88 -13.44 10.66
C GLY A 92 -8.90 -14.97 10.78
N SER A 93 -10.07 -15.62 10.81
CA SER A 93 -10.17 -17.06 10.99
C SER A 93 -9.52 -17.86 9.85
N PRO A 94 -8.95 -19.04 10.16
CA PRO A 94 -8.40 -19.94 9.15
C PRO A 94 -9.41 -20.34 8.06
N GLU A 95 -10.67 -20.51 8.42
CA GLU A 95 -11.76 -20.83 7.51
C GLU A 95 -12.00 -19.68 6.54
N ASN A 96 -12.04 -18.44 7.02
CA ASN A 96 -12.19 -17.25 6.19
C ASN A 96 -10.97 -17.06 5.29
N ALA A 97 -9.75 -17.25 5.80
CA ALA A 97 -8.54 -17.16 4.99
C ALA A 97 -8.62 -18.07 3.77
N ARG A 98 -9.06 -19.33 3.95
CA ARG A 98 -9.22 -20.29 2.85
C ARG A 98 -10.37 -19.93 1.91
N ARG A 99 -11.51 -19.59 2.47
CA ARG A 99 -12.70 -19.22 1.69
C ARG A 99 -12.41 -18.05 0.76
N VAL A 100 -11.77 -17.02 1.30
CA VAL A 100 -11.43 -15.82 0.54
C VAL A 100 -10.33 -16.09 -0.48
N ALA A 101 -9.27 -16.83 -0.13
CA ALA A 101 -8.22 -17.19 -1.09
C ALA A 101 -8.78 -17.88 -2.32
N VAL A 102 -9.64 -18.90 -2.14
CA VAL A 102 -10.28 -19.62 -3.26
C VAL A 102 -11.17 -18.68 -4.08
N ALA A 103 -11.91 -17.78 -3.43
CA ALA A 103 -12.74 -16.80 -4.13
C ALA A 103 -11.90 -15.76 -4.90
N SER A 104 -10.79 -15.29 -4.32
CA SER A 104 -9.85 -14.36 -4.97
C SER A 104 -9.17 -14.99 -6.19
N LEU A 105 -8.71 -16.24 -6.08
CA LEU A 105 -8.16 -16.99 -7.22
C LEU A 105 -9.14 -17.04 -8.41
N ARG A 106 -10.43 -17.26 -8.12
CA ARG A 106 -11.49 -17.27 -9.17
C ARG A 106 -11.70 -15.88 -9.79
N ARG A 107 -11.77 -14.80 -8.97
CA ARG A 107 -11.97 -13.44 -9.48
C ARG A 107 -10.79 -12.94 -10.28
N LEU A 108 -9.58 -13.27 -9.84
CA LEU A 108 -8.32 -12.94 -10.50
C LEU A 108 -8.01 -13.81 -11.71
N GLU A 109 -8.75 -14.92 -11.90
CA GLU A 109 -8.53 -15.93 -12.95
C GLU A 109 -7.08 -16.46 -12.94
N VAL A 110 -6.56 -16.79 -11.74
CA VAL A 110 -5.21 -17.31 -11.53
C VAL A 110 -5.23 -18.56 -10.66
N GLU A 111 -4.19 -19.39 -10.76
CA GLU A 111 -4.07 -20.63 -9.98
C GLU A 111 -3.38 -20.41 -8.63
N VAL A 112 -2.51 -19.38 -8.52
CA VAL A 112 -1.71 -19.09 -7.33
C VAL A 112 -1.65 -17.59 -7.07
N ILE A 113 -1.80 -17.21 -5.79
CA ILE A 113 -1.51 -15.86 -5.28
C ILE A 113 -0.05 -15.82 -4.86
N ASP A 114 0.71 -14.81 -5.30
CA ASP A 114 2.11 -14.71 -4.92
C ASP A 114 2.29 -14.23 -3.48
N LEU A 115 1.53 -13.22 -3.06
CA LEU A 115 1.62 -12.67 -1.70
C LEU A 115 0.21 -12.43 -1.12
N TYR A 116 -0.11 -13.12 -0.04
CA TYR A 116 -1.43 -13.07 0.57
C TYR A 116 -1.37 -12.42 1.95
N TYR A 117 -2.13 -11.34 2.14
CA TYR A 117 -2.11 -10.58 3.38
C TYR A 117 -3.35 -10.83 4.25
N LEU A 118 -3.14 -10.92 5.57
CA LEU A 118 -4.19 -10.57 6.52
C LEU A 118 -4.32 -9.04 6.54
N HIS A 119 -5.47 -8.51 6.07
CA HIS A 119 -5.69 -7.08 5.83
C HIS A 119 -5.73 -6.26 7.13
N ARG A 120 -6.38 -6.81 8.17
CA ARG A 120 -6.38 -6.29 9.54
C ARG A 120 -6.42 -7.46 10.51
N LYS A 121 -5.72 -7.33 11.62
CA LYS A 121 -5.81 -8.30 12.71
C LYS A 121 -7.22 -8.34 13.25
N ASP A 122 -7.76 -9.55 13.41
CA ASP A 122 -9.01 -9.78 14.12
C ASP A 122 -8.72 -9.83 15.63
N PRO A 123 -9.34 -8.96 16.46
CA PRO A 123 -9.12 -9.00 17.90
C PRO A 123 -9.66 -10.25 18.58
N LYS A 124 -10.53 -11.01 17.90
CA LYS A 124 -11.15 -12.25 18.43
C LYS A 124 -10.37 -13.51 18.08
N VAL A 125 -9.45 -13.43 17.12
CA VAL A 125 -8.67 -14.58 16.66
C VAL A 125 -7.19 -14.35 17.01
N PRO A 126 -6.55 -15.27 17.77
CA PRO A 126 -5.12 -15.23 17.99
C PRO A 126 -4.36 -15.16 16.67
N ILE A 127 -3.33 -14.32 16.59
CA ILE A 127 -2.57 -14.14 15.34
C ILE A 127 -1.94 -15.45 14.86
N GLU A 128 -1.58 -16.34 15.80
CA GLU A 128 -1.02 -17.65 15.53
C GLU A 128 -2.01 -18.54 14.75
N GLU A 129 -3.29 -18.45 15.07
CA GLU A 129 -4.34 -19.20 14.36
C GLU A 129 -4.54 -18.66 12.95
N SER A 130 -4.60 -17.33 12.79
CA SER A 130 -4.70 -16.68 11.48
C SER A 130 -3.53 -17.10 10.58
N VAL A 131 -2.31 -16.97 11.09
CA VAL A 131 -1.08 -17.33 10.36
C VAL A 131 -1.00 -18.83 10.12
N GLY A 132 -1.44 -19.66 11.06
CA GLY A 132 -1.57 -21.11 10.88
C GLY A 132 -2.52 -21.49 9.76
N GLY A 133 -3.62 -20.74 9.59
CA GLY A 133 -4.53 -20.87 8.44
C GLY A 133 -3.86 -20.48 7.13
N MET A 134 -3.14 -19.34 7.10
CA MET A 134 -2.41 -18.88 5.91
C MET A 134 -1.28 -19.85 5.52
N LYS A 135 -0.54 -20.40 6.51
CA LYS A 135 0.49 -21.42 6.29
C LYS A 135 -0.07 -22.63 5.53
N ARG A 136 -1.26 -23.12 5.91
CA ARG A 136 -1.91 -24.23 5.20
C ARG A 136 -2.19 -23.91 3.73
N LEU A 137 -2.49 -22.65 3.40
CA LEU A 137 -2.66 -22.23 2.00
C LEU A 137 -1.34 -22.28 1.21
N VAL A 138 -0.22 -22.03 1.87
CA VAL A 138 1.11 -22.19 1.27
C VAL A 138 1.42 -23.68 1.05
N GLU A 139 1.15 -24.52 2.05
CA GLU A 139 1.32 -25.97 1.96
C GLU A 139 0.45 -26.61 0.86
N ASP A 140 -0.76 -26.08 0.65
CA ASP A 140 -1.69 -26.49 -0.41
C ASP A 140 -1.32 -25.92 -1.80
N GLY A 141 -0.32 -25.05 -1.91
CA GLY A 141 0.12 -24.43 -3.16
C GLY A 141 -0.82 -23.34 -3.71
N LEU A 142 -1.80 -22.87 -2.94
CA LEU A 142 -2.72 -21.79 -3.34
C LEU A 142 -2.09 -20.39 -3.19
N VAL A 143 -1.11 -20.27 -2.30
CA VAL A 143 -0.40 -19.03 -1.98
C VAL A 143 1.09 -19.34 -1.94
N ARG A 144 1.95 -18.44 -2.43
CA ARG A 144 3.40 -18.62 -2.35
C ARG A 144 4.00 -18.04 -1.08
N PHE A 145 3.61 -16.81 -0.74
CA PHE A 145 4.13 -16.05 0.38
C PHE A 145 2.99 -15.40 1.17
N ILE A 146 3.21 -15.19 2.46
CA ILE A 146 2.23 -14.53 3.32
C ILE A 146 2.77 -13.25 3.91
N GLY A 147 1.86 -12.31 4.15
CA GLY A 147 2.13 -11.02 4.74
C GLY A 147 1.07 -10.59 5.74
N LEU A 148 1.37 -9.54 6.48
CA LEU A 148 0.45 -8.90 7.41
C LEU A 148 0.29 -7.42 7.09
N SER A 149 -0.79 -6.80 7.57
CA SER A 149 -1.01 -5.37 7.40
C SER A 149 -1.40 -4.72 8.72
N GLU A 150 -0.75 -3.58 9.04
CA GLU A 150 -1.08 -2.73 10.18
C GLU A 150 -0.97 -3.42 11.55
N VAL A 151 0.00 -4.30 11.71
CA VAL A 151 0.30 -4.98 12.99
C VAL A 151 1.55 -4.42 13.65
N GLY A 152 1.56 -4.41 14.97
CA GLY A 152 2.68 -3.96 15.79
C GLY A 152 3.79 -5.00 15.97
N PRO A 153 4.90 -4.60 16.61
CA PRO A 153 6.10 -5.44 16.73
C PRO A 153 5.86 -6.79 17.40
N GLU A 154 5.08 -6.82 18.48
CA GLU A 154 4.82 -8.06 19.22
C GLU A 154 3.97 -9.05 18.42
N THR A 155 2.92 -8.54 17.77
CA THR A 155 2.09 -9.36 16.88
C THR A 155 2.92 -9.90 15.72
N LEU A 156 3.80 -9.07 15.15
CA LEU A 156 4.67 -9.46 14.04
C LEU A 156 5.65 -10.60 14.45
N ARG A 157 6.26 -10.51 15.64
CA ARG A 157 7.15 -11.58 16.17
C ARG A 157 6.40 -12.88 16.39
N ARG A 158 5.23 -12.84 17.02
CA ARG A 158 4.39 -14.01 17.26
C ARG A 158 3.95 -14.67 15.96
N ALA A 159 3.53 -13.87 14.98
CA ALA A 159 3.16 -14.33 13.65
C ALA A 159 4.34 -15.00 12.92
N HIS A 160 5.50 -14.35 12.93
CA HIS A 160 6.71 -14.83 12.26
C HIS A 160 7.23 -16.15 12.85
N ALA A 161 7.00 -16.38 14.15
CA ALA A 161 7.36 -17.64 14.80
C ALA A 161 6.50 -18.83 14.35
N VAL A 162 5.28 -18.62 13.83
CA VAL A 162 4.41 -19.68 13.29
C VAL A 162 4.80 -20.02 11.84
N HIS A 163 5.04 -19.00 11.03
CA HIS A 163 5.48 -19.12 9.63
C HIS A 163 6.19 -17.84 9.23
N PRO A 164 7.27 -17.90 8.44
CA PRO A 164 7.95 -16.70 7.96
C PRO A 164 6.99 -15.72 7.28
N ILE A 165 6.92 -14.49 7.82
CA ILE A 165 6.19 -13.39 7.20
C ILE A 165 7.13 -12.73 6.19
N THR A 166 6.72 -12.67 4.94
CA THR A 166 7.54 -12.12 3.85
C THR A 166 7.48 -10.61 3.78
N ALA A 167 6.31 -10.02 4.05
CA ALA A 167 6.13 -8.57 4.01
C ALA A 167 5.14 -8.08 5.06
N LEU A 168 5.42 -6.89 5.60
CA LEU A 168 4.45 -6.09 6.35
C LEU A 168 4.02 -4.91 5.49
N GLN A 169 2.70 -4.70 5.35
CA GLN A 169 2.13 -3.55 4.66
C GLN A 169 1.54 -2.57 5.65
N SER A 170 2.08 -1.34 5.72
CA SER A 170 1.56 -0.28 6.60
C SER A 170 1.62 1.09 5.92
N GLU A 171 0.84 2.06 6.42
CA GLU A 171 0.90 3.43 5.93
C GLU A 171 2.26 4.04 6.25
N TYR A 172 2.95 4.57 5.23
CA TYR A 172 4.23 5.23 5.41
C TYR A 172 4.48 6.28 4.33
N SER A 173 4.81 7.47 4.75
CA SER A 173 5.10 8.62 3.89
C SER A 173 5.77 9.73 4.70
N VAL A 174 6.17 10.81 4.07
CA VAL A 174 6.55 12.07 4.77
C VAL A 174 5.46 12.53 5.75
N PHE A 175 4.21 12.13 5.51
CA PHE A 175 3.02 12.51 6.27
C PHE A 175 2.65 11.55 7.41
N GLU A 176 3.16 10.31 7.40
CA GLU A 176 2.93 9.28 8.41
C GLU A 176 4.20 8.50 8.65
N ARG A 177 4.80 8.68 9.82
CA ARG A 177 6.10 8.10 10.17
C ARG A 177 6.06 7.22 11.43
N GLY A 178 4.88 6.93 11.94
CA GLY A 178 4.71 6.15 13.18
C GLY A 178 5.33 4.74 13.15
N VAL A 179 5.69 4.22 11.98
CA VAL A 179 6.35 2.91 11.83
C VAL A 179 7.85 2.93 12.14
N GLU A 180 8.50 4.11 12.16
CA GLU A 180 9.96 4.23 12.23
C GLU A 180 10.55 3.83 13.58
N GLU A 181 9.86 4.13 14.67
CA GLU A 181 10.38 3.92 16.02
C GLU A 181 10.52 2.43 16.37
N ARG A 182 9.52 1.61 16.00
CA ARG A 182 9.44 0.22 16.45
C ARG A 182 9.19 -0.79 15.34
N ILE A 183 8.33 -0.48 14.40
CA ILE A 183 7.85 -1.43 13.37
C ILE A 183 8.95 -1.72 12.33
N LEU A 184 9.51 -0.67 11.71
CA LEU A 184 10.60 -0.85 10.74
C LEU A 184 11.84 -1.54 11.33
N PRO A 185 12.33 -1.18 12.53
CA PRO A 185 13.42 -1.92 13.18
C PRO A 185 13.07 -3.41 13.39
N THR A 186 11.82 -3.72 13.79
CA THR A 186 11.39 -5.11 13.96
C THR A 186 11.32 -5.86 12.63
N CYS A 187 10.84 -5.23 11.56
CA CYS A 187 10.86 -5.84 10.24
C CYS A 187 12.29 -6.20 9.81
N ARG A 188 13.24 -5.29 10.01
CA ARG A 188 14.66 -5.49 9.67
C ARG A 188 15.31 -6.60 10.50
N GLU A 189 15.02 -6.64 11.81
CA GLU A 189 15.49 -7.69 12.70
C GLU A 189 15.02 -9.09 12.26
N LEU A 190 13.76 -9.18 11.79
CA LEU A 190 13.15 -10.44 11.36
C LEU A 190 13.38 -10.76 9.88
N GLY A 191 14.04 -9.87 9.13
CA GLY A 191 14.23 -10.04 7.69
C GLY A 191 12.93 -9.91 6.89
N ILE A 192 11.95 -9.13 7.36
CA ILE A 192 10.64 -8.91 6.73
C ILE A 192 10.70 -7.67 5.83
N GLY A 193 10.24 -7.77 4.59
CA GLY A 193 10.13 -6.62 3.69
C GLY A 193 9.01 -5.67 4.12
N PHE A 194 9.14 -4.39 3.79
CA PHE A 194 8.15 -3.38 4.15
C PHE A 194 7.50 -2.77 2.92
N VAL A 195 6.16 -2.74 2.90
CA VAL A 195 5.36 -2.25 1.77
C VAL A 195 4.54 -1.03 2.20
N PRO A 196 5.04 0.19 1.95
CA PRO A 196 4.31 1.42 2.21
C PRO A 196 3.06 1.56 1.33
N PHE A 197 1.87 1.62 1.94
CA PHE A 197 0.70 2.09 1.24
C PHE A 197 0.47 3.58 1.50
N SER A 198 -0.28 4.25 0.62
CA SER A 198 -0.53 5.70 0.64
C SER A 198 0.75 6.56 0.74
N PRO A 199 1.83 6.26 0.00
CA PRO A 199 3.09 6.99 0.10
C PRO A 199 2.98 8.46 -0.32
N LEU A 200 1.90 8.82 -1.02
CA LEU A 200 1.55 10.19 -1.42
C LEU A 200 0.52 10.86 -0.50
N GLY A 201 0.33 10.36 0.75
CA GLY A 201 -0.67 10.92 1.66
C GLY A 201 -2.07 10.96 1.04
N ARG A 202 -2.45 9.92 0.31
CA ARG A 202 -3.74 9.80 -0.40
C ARG A 202 -4.00 10.90 -1.42
N GLY A 203 -2.93 11.44 -2.03
CA GLY A 203 -2.95 12.49 -3.03
C GLY A 203 -2.69 13.90 -2.48
N PHE A 204 -2.73 14.12 -1.16
CA PHE A 204 -2.45 15.43 -0.57
C PHE A 204 -1.00 15.88 -0.84
N LEU A 205 -0.02 15.00 -0.67
CA LEU A 205 1.40 15.30 -0.91
C LEU A 205 1.72 15.54 -2.40
N ALA A 206 0.84 15.14 -3.29
CA ALA A 206 0.91 15.45 -4.72
C ALA A 206 0.20 16.78 -5.07
N GLY A 207 -0.42 17.46 -4.10
CA GLY A 207 -1.21 18.66 -4.35
C GLY A 207 -2.49 18.39 -5.18
N ALA A 208 -3.03 17.17 -5.13
CA ALA A 208 -4.18 16.77 -5.93
C ALA A 208 -5.50 17.40 -5.46
N PHE A 209 -5.57 17.88 -4.24
CA PHE A 209 -6.70 18.58 -3.64
C PHE A 209 -6.20 19.44 -2.45
N LYS A 210 -6.95 20.45 -2.05
CA LYS A 210 -6.61 21.30 -0.91
C LYS A 210 -7.15 20.74 0.40
N ASP A 211 -8.44 20.40 0.40
CA ASP A 211 -9.14 19.82 1.55
C ASP A 211 -10.33 18.97 1.09
N GLU A 212 -11.06 18.38 2.05
CA GLU A 212 -12.17 17.47 1.77
C GLU A 212 -13.32 18.10 0.95
N ARG A 213 -13.46 19.41 0.93
CA ARG A 213 -14.54 20.11 0.17
C ARG A 213 -14.35 20.02 -1.34
N GLU A 214 -13.14 19.71 -1.81
CA GLU A 214 -12.86 19.48 -3.24
C GLU A 214 -13.10 18.03 -3.67
N LEU A 215 -13.42 17.13 -2.72
CA LEU A 215 -13.66 15.72 -2.95
C LEU A 215 -15.14 15.46 -3.27
N HIS A 216 -15.42 14.43 -4.07
CA HIS A 216 -16.80 14.03 -4.35
C HIS A 216 -17.49 13.39 -3.15
N ASP A 217 -18.81 13.46 -3.06
CA ASP A 217 -19.58 12.75 -2.05
C ASP A 217 -19.29 11.24 -2.10
N GLY A 218 -19.03 10.64 -0.95
CA GLY A 218 -18.64 9.23 -0.84
C GLY A 218 -17.15 8.94 -1.00
N ASP A 219 -16.32 9.96 -1.25
CA ASP A 219 -14.86 9.80 -1.20
C ASP A 219 -14.43 9.38 0.22
N PHE A 220 -13.63 8.33 0.29
CA PHE A 220 -13.17 7.79 1.58
C PHE A 220 -12.44 8.84 2.44
N ARG A 221 -11.79 9.82 1.81
CA ARG A 221 -11.00 10.86 2.46
C ARG A 221 -11.82 11.80 3.34
N HIS A 222 -13.16 11.94 3.12
CA HIS A 222 -14.08 12.63 4.05
C HIS A 222 -14.08 12.04 5.47
N ASN A 223 -13.61 10.80 5.62
CA ASN A 223 -13.53 10.12 6.92
C ASN A 223 -12.17 10.28 7.60
N LEU A 224 -11.26 11.08 7.05
CA LEU A 224 -9.89 11.20 7.53
C LEU A 224 -9.63 12.58 8.11
N PRO A 225 -9.36 12.70 9.44
CA PRO A 225 -9.20 13.98 10.13
C PRO A 225 -8.14 14.91 9.50
N ARG A 226 -7.11 14.37 8.85
CA ARG A 226 -6.04 15.15 8.20
C ARG A 226 -6.54 16.06 7.08
N PHE A 227 -7.68 15.74 6.46
CA PHE A 227 -8.21 16.46 5.30
C PHE A 227 -9.37 17.39 5.66
N ALA A 228 -9.81 17.39 6.93
CA ALA A 228 -10.71 18.43 7.43
C ALA A 228 -10.09 19.82 7.17
N PRO A 229 -10.89 20.86 6.81
CA PRO A 229 -10.38 22.12 6.30
C PRO A 229 -9.36 22.81 7.22
N GLU A 230 -9.55 22.72 8.54
CA GLU A 230 -8.65 23.30 9.53
C GLU A 230 -7.29 22.58 9.56
N ASN A 231 -7.27 21.24 9.51
CA ASN A 231 -6.06 20.45 9.52
C ASN A 231 -5.34 20.52 8.15
N ALA A 232 -6.09 20.45 7.06
CA ALA A 232 -5.53 20.55 5.71
C ALA A 232 -4.81 21.89 5.51
N ARG A 233 -5.35 23.01 6.04
CA ARG A 233 -4.69 24.32 6.01
C ARG A 233 -3.36 24.33 6.77
N LEU A 234 -3.27 23.66 7.92
CA LEU A 234 -2.02 23.53 8.67
C LEU A 234 -1.02 22.65 7.91
N ASN A 235 -1.51 21.60 7.28
CA ASN A 235 -0.71 20.66 6.50
C ASN A 235 -0.20 21.23 5.16
N GLU A 236 -0.77 22.34 4.66
CA GLU A 236 -0.30 23.01 3.43
C GLU A 236 1.20 23.42 3.55
N GLY A 237 1.66 23.74 4.76
CA GLY A 237 3.07 24.04 5.02
C GLY A 237 4.01 22.88 4.68
N ILE A 238 3.54 21.62 4.81
CA ILE A 238 4.30 20.43 4.43
C ILE A 238 4.42 20.35 2.90
N LEU A 239 3.32 20.59 2.19
CA LEU A 239 3.31 20.59 0.73
C LEU A 239 4.20 21.71 0.15
N GLN A 240 4.27 22.87 0.82
CA GLN A 240 5.18 23.97 0.40
C GLN A 240 6.64 23.56 0.50
N VAL A 241 7.06 22.85 1.55
CA VAL A 241 8.42 22.32 1.66
C VAL A 241 8.71 21.33 0.54
N LEU A 242 7.78 20.38 0.29
CA LEU A 242 7.92 19.44 -0.84
C LEU A 242 8.06 20.16 -2.18
N ARG A 243 7.29 21.23 -2.42
CA ARG A 243 7.41 22.08 -3.63
C ARG A 243 8.76 22.77 -3.75
N ALA A 244 9.30 23.22 -2.63
CA ALA A 244 10.63 23.88 -2.62
C ALA A 244 11.75 22.88 -2.94
N VAL A 245 11.70 21.68 -2.36
CA VAL A 245 12.64 20.60 -2.70
C VAL A 245 12.46 20.19 -4.16
N ALA A 246 11.23 19.99 -4.63
CA ALA A 246 10.91 19.61 -6.00
C ALA A 246 11.47 20.60 -7.04
N ALA A 247 11.35 21.90 -6.76
CA ALA A 247 11.87 22.96 -7.65
C ALA A 247 13.40 22.89 -7.82
N ARG A 248 14.16 22.48 -6.80
CA ARG A 248 15.62 22.30 -6.89
C ARG A 248 16.04 21.17 -7.82
N HIS A 249 15.16 20.17 -7.97
CA HIS A 249 15.40 18.96 -8.74
C HIS A 249 14.64 18.91 -10.07
N GLU A 250 13.96 20.00 -10.47
CA GLU A 250 13.07 20.02 -11.64
C GLU A 250 12.03 18.89 -11.61
N ALA A 251 11.58 18.51 -10.38
CA ALA A 251 10.68 17.42 -10.11
C ALA A 251 9.31 17.91 -9.60
N THR A 252 8.39 16.99 -9.36
CA THR A 252 7.11 17.28 -8.71
C THR A 252 7.15 16.95 -7.22
N PRO A 253 6.26 17.54 -6.38
CA PRO A 253 6.13 17.15 -4.98
C PRO A 253 5.85 15.66 -4.78
N ALA A 254 5.10 15.03 -5.69
CA ALA A 254 4.83 13.60 -5.68
C ALA A 254 6.12 12.78 -5.85
N GLN A 255 6.97 13.16 -6.78
CA GLN A 255 8.27 12.53 -7.01
C GLN A 255 9.19 12.67 -5.79
N VAL A 256 9.24 13.85 -5.17
CA VAL A 256 10.01 14.06 -3.92
C VAL A 256 9.48 13.16 -2.78
N ALA A 257 8.16 13.11 -2.59
CA ALA A 257 7.56 12.27 -1.55
C ALA A 257 7.85 10.77 -1.77
N LEU A 258 7.81 10.29 -3.01
CA LEU A 258 8.14 8.90 -3.36
C LEU A 258 9.64 8.62 -3.24
N ALA A 259 10.50 9.51 -3.71
CA ALA A 259 11.96 9.41 -3.58
C ALA A 259 12.37 9.35 -2.10
N TRP A 260 11.71 10.13 -1.23
CA TRP A 260 11.93 10.08 0.21
C TRP A 260 11.59 8.68 0.77
N VAL A 261 10.44 8.10 0.41
CA VAL A 261 10.06 6.74 0.86
C VAL A 261 11.06 5.70 0.34
N LEU A 262 11.48 5.81 -0.92
CA LEU A 262 12.46 4.91 -1.53
C LEU A 262 13.84 4.98 -0.87
N ALA A 263 14.21 6.14 -0.32
CA ALA A 263 15.47 6.35 0.38
C ALA A 263 15.50 5.72 1.79
N GLN A 264 14.36 5.26 2.32
CA GLN A 264 14.30 4.69 3.67
C GLN A 264 14.91 3.28 3.80
N GLY A 265 15.18 2.59 2.69
CA GLY A 265 15.87 1.29 2.68
C GLY A 265 15.58 0.45 1.45
N GLU A 266 16.46 -0.49 1.17
CA GLU A 266 16.28 -1.47 0.07
C GLU A 266 15.22 -2.54 0.42
N ASP A 267 14.81 -2.62 1.67
CA ASP A 267 13.73 -3.45 2.20
C ASP A 267 12.33 -2.81 2.05
N VAL A 268 12.26 -1.55 1.56
CA VAL A 268 11.03 -0.75 1.45
C VAL A 268 10.56 -0.68 0.00
N VAL A 269 9.35 -1.16 -0.30
CA VAL A 269 8.76 -1.17 -1.66
C VAL A 269 7.41 -0.45 -1.63
N PRO A 270 7.36 0.87 -1.94
CA PRO A 270 6.10 1.62 -1.94
C PRO A 270 5.17 1.18 -3.08
N ILE A 271 3.86 1.28 -2.81
CA ILE A 271 2.79 0.95 -3.76
C ILE A 271 1.87 2.16 -4.02
N PRO A 272 2.38 3.25 -4.63
CA PRO A 272 1.52 4.36 -5.00
C PRO A 272 0.39 3.87 -5.91
N GLY A 273 -0.85 4.30 -5.60
CA GLY A 273 -2.03 3.93 -6.38
C GLY A 273 -2.36 5.00 -7.41
N THR A 274 -2.63 4.57 -8.65
CA THR A 274 -3.20 5.42 -9.69
C THR A 274 -3.99 4.60 -10.71
N ARG A 275 -4.99 5.23 -11.34
CA ARG A 275 -5.77 4.70 -12.46
C ARG A 275 -5.45 5.41 -13.79
N ARG A 276 -4.43 6.28 -13.82
CA ARG A 276 -4.06 7.13 -14.94
C ARG A 276 -2.61 6.91 -15.34
N ARG A 277 -2.36 6.72 -16.63
CA ARG A 277 -1.01 6.48 -17.17
C ARG A 277 -0.06 7.65 -16.97
N ASP A 278 -0.54 8.91 -17.09
CA ASP A 278 0.29 10.09 -16.85
C ASP A 278 0.80 10.18 -15.41
N ARG A 279 -0.06 9.86 -14.43
CA ARG A 279 0.33 9.80 -13.02
C ARG A 279 1.22 8.60 -12.70
N LEU A 280 1.05 7.49 -13.41
CA LEU A 280 1.96 6.36 -13.29
C LEU A 280 3.37 6.75 -13.73
N GLU A 281 3.52 7.40 -14.90
CA GLU A 281 4.82 7.87 -15.38
C GLU A 281 5.46 8.83 -14.38
N GLU A 282 4.73 9.85 -13.92
CA GLU A 282 5.17 10.81 -12.91
C GLU A 282 5.69 10.08 -11.65
N ASN A 283 4.95 9.08 -11.15
CA ASN A 283 5.36 8.32 -9.98
C ASN A 283 6.63 7.49 -10.23
N LEU A 284 6.75 6.88 -11.41
CA LEU A 284 7.89 6.02 -11.74
C LEU A 284 9.19 6.83 -11.96
N ASP A 285 9.10 8.06 -12.41
CA ASP A 285 10.26 8.94 -12.57
C ASP A 285 10.90 9.29 -11.20
N ALA A 286 10.17 9.13 -10.08
CA ALA A 286 10.74 9.24 -8.73
C ALA A 286 11.87 8.21 -8.45
N LEU A 287 11.95 7.12 -9.21
CA LEU A 287 13.01 6.12 -9.08
C LEU A 287 14.40 6.64 -9.47
N ASP A 288 14.43 7.67 -10.31
CA ASP A 288 15.66 8.30 -10.80
C ASP A 288 16.02 9.56 -10.00
N LEU A 289 15.12 10.03 -9.11
CA LEU A 289 15.36 11.19 -8.25
C LEU A 289 16.18 10.79 -7.02
N VAL A 290 17.35 11.39 -6.89
CA VAL A 290 18.25 11.23 -5.73
C VAL A 290 18.16 12.47 -4.86
N LEU A 291 17.61 12.32 -3.66
CA LEU A 291 17.59 13.37 -2.64
C LEU A 291 18.95 13.46 -1.99
N VAL A 292 19.50 14.69 -1.89
CA VAL A 292 20.77 14.95 -1.20
C VAL A 292 20.54 15.07 0.33
N PRO A 293 21.59 14.95 1.17
CA PRO A 293 21.44 15.02 2.63
C PRO A 293 20.71 16.27 3.13
N GLU A 294 20.88 17.41 2.45
CA GLU A 294 20.22 18.68 2.77
C GLU A 294 18.70 18.58 2.56
N ASP A 295 18.23 17.91 1.48
CA ASP A 295 16.82 17.68 1.22
C ASP A 295 16.22 16.79 2.30
N LEU A 296 16.92 15.71 2.65
CA LEU A 296 16.45 14.77 3.69
C LEU A 296 16.35 15.48 5.05
N ALA A 297 17.31 16.33 5.41
CA ALA A 297 17.29 17.11 6.64
C ALA A 297 16.13 18.13 6.68
N GLU A 298 15.75 18.70 5.53
CA GLU A 298 14.61 19.62 5.41
C GLU A 298 13.27 18.88 5.53
N LEU A 299 13.18 17.65 5.03
CA LEU A 299 11.99 16.80 5.10
C LEU A 299 11.81 16.12 6.47
N GLU A 300 12.90 15.94 7.24
CA GLU A 300 12.90 15.21 8.50
C GLU A 300 11.88 15.73 9.54
N PRO A 301 11.77 17.04 9.82
CA PRO A 301 10.86 17.56 10.84
C PRO A 301 9.38 17.58 10.42
N LEU A 302 9.04 17.24 9.18
CA LEU A 302 7.69 17.44 8.65
C LEU A 302 6.64 16.59 9.37
N ALA A 303 6.97 15.36 9.76
CA ALA A 303 6.03 14.49 10.47
C ALA A 303 5.52 15.09 11.79
N SER A 304 6.37 15.82 12.51
CA SER A 304 5.99 16.49 13.76
C SER A 304 5.02 17.68 13.56
N ARG A 305 4.87 18.15 12.33
CA ARG A 305 3.98 19.27 11.96
C ARG A 305 2.62 18.81 11.43
N VAL A 306 2.41 17.50 11.27
CA VAL A 306 1.16 16.95 10.71
C VAL A 306 0.00 17.20 11.67
N ALA A 307 -1.02 17.91 11.18
CA ALA A 307 -2.26 18.14 11.90
C ALA A 307 -3.30 17.07 11.54
N GLY A 308 -3.99 16.57 12.56
CA GLY A 308 -5.03 15.54 12.42
C GLY A 308 -4.48 14.11 12.39
N GLU A 309 -5.22 13.22 13.04
CA GLU A 309 -4.94 11.78 13.01
C GLU A 309 -5.21 11.20 11.61
N ARG A 310 -4.52 10.10 11.28
CA ARG A 310 -4.68 9.44 9.97
C ARG A 310 -6.04 8.79 9.77
N TYR A 311 -6.69 8.37 10.86
CA TYR A 311 -8.04 7.79 10.88
C TYR A 311 -8.86 8.36 12.04
N ARG A 312 -10.19 8.22 11.96
CA ARG A 312 -11.08 8.42 13.10
C ARG A 312 -10.81 7.39 14.20
N PRO A 313 -11.15 7.66 15.48
CA PRO A 313 -10.81 6.78 16.60
C PRO A 313 -11.23 5.31 16.43
N GLU A 314 -12.36 5.06 15.75
CA GLU A 314 -12.89 3.71 15.53
C GLU A 314 -11.95 2.89 14.63
N LEU A 315 -11.46 3.51 13.56
CA LEU A 315 -10.51 2.85 12.64
C LEU A 315 -9.10 2.79 13.22
N MET A 316 -8.71 3.77 14.04
CA MET A 316 -7.41 3.72 14.74
C MET A 316 -7.26 2.51 15.64
N LYS A 317 -8.36 1.96 16.19
CA LYS A 317 -8.35 0.72 17.00
C LYS A 317 -7.98 -0.53 16.20
N THR A 318 -8.06 -0.47 14.87
CA THR A 318 -7.70 -1.59 13.98
C THR A 318 -6.23 -1.56 13.53
N VAL A 319 -5.47 -0.60 14.06
CA VAL A 319 -4.06 -0.38 13.74
C VAL A 319 -3.25 -0.59 15.02
N GLU A 320 -2.24 -1.43 14.97
CA GLU A 320 -1.24 -1.55 16.03
C GLU A 320 -0.04 -0.63 15.74
N ARG A 321 0.53 -0.04 16.81
CA ARG A 321 1.68 0.89 16.72
C ARG A 321 2.89 0.35 17.47
#